data_fb5498f026570f829356a2f5a7d44f4b
#
_entry.id   fb5498f026570f829356a2f5a7d44f4b
#
_cell.length_a   1.000
_cell.length_b   1.000
_cell.length_c   1.000
_cell.angle_alpha   90.00
_cell.angle_beta   90.00
_cell.angle_gamma   90.00
#
_symmetry.space_group_name_H-M   'P 1'
#
loop_
_entity.id
_entity.type
_entity.pdbx_description
1 polymer ?
#
loop_
_entity_poly.entity_id
_entity_poly.type
_entity_poly.pdbx_seq_one_letter_code
_entity_poly.pdbx_strand_id
1 'polypeptide(L)'
;MNGSTQAHPDTLFRPMTDPFGRTIRYLRVSVTDRCDLRCFYCMSEDMTFLPKADLLTLEELDRLCSAFVAKGVRKIRLTGGEPLVRRNVMGLVRSLSRHLTTGALDELTLTTNGSQLARFAQELADCGVRRVNVSLDTLDPVKFRSITRWGDIDKVLSGIEAARSAGLAVKINAVALKNLNEDEIPALMEWAHGKAMGLTLIEVMPMGDIGEGRIDQYVPLSLLRARLEKHYTLTDLADDTGGPARYVRVTETGGKLGFITPMTHNFCESCNRVRVTCTGTLHTCLGHEDASDLRRPLRSSPDDDLLSAAIDRAIGLKPKGHDFIIDRRHNRPSVSRHMSVTGG
;
A
#
# COMPACT_ATOMS: atom_id res chain seq x y z
N MET A 1 -53.15 -29.91 -7.36
CA MET A 1 -51.78 -30.07 -6.84
C MET A 1 -50.91 -29.16 -7.67
N ASN A 2 -50.72 -27.92 -7.21
CA ASN A 2 -49.88 -26.92 -7.88
C ASN A 2 -48.57 -26.79 -7.09
N GLY A 3 -47.52 -27.41 -7.56
CA GLY A 3 -46.19 -27.22 -7.05
C GLY A 3 -45.57 -25.92 -7.65
N SER A 4 -45.60 -24.85 -6.91
CA SER A 4 -44.85 -23.64 -7.23
C SER A 4 -43.39 -23.87 -6.86
N THR A 5 -42.57 -24.16 -7.81
CA THR A 5 -41.10 -24.14 -7.67
C THR A 5 -40.67 -22.67 -7.53
N GLN A 6 -40.35 -22.26 -6.32
CA GLN A 6 -39.66 -21.00 -6.08
C GLN A 6 -38.23 -21.13 -6.62
N ALA A 7 -37.98 -20.47 -7.73
CA ALA A 7 -36.64 -20.23 -8.23
C ALA A 7 -35.92 -19.30 -7.23
N HIS A 8 -34.91 -19.78 -6.52
CA HIS A 8 -33.93 -18.94 -5.87
C HIS A 8 -33.23 -18.10 -6.95
N PRO A 9 -33.18 -16.79 -6.85
CA PRO A 9 -32.35 -16.00 -7.73
C PRO A 9 -30.89 -16.34 -7.40
N ASP A 10 -30.24 -17.11 -8.26
CA ASP A 10 -28.79 -17.14 -8.37
C ASP A 10 -28.32 -15.70 -8.56
N THR A 11 -27.91 -15.05 -7.50
CA THR A 11 -27.20 -13.78 -7.57
C THR A 11 -25.86 -14.08 -8.20
N LEU A 12 -25.84 -14.05 -9.52
CA LEU A 12 -24.63 -14.16 -10.32
C LEU A 12 -23.63 -13.14 -9.78
N PHE A 13 -22.60 -13.66 -9.10
CA PHE A 13 -21.48 -12.87 -8.62
C PHE A 13 -20.90 -12.10 -9.82
N ARG A 14 -21.14 -10.78 -9.87
CA ARG A 14 -20.53 -9.92 -10.89
C ARG A 14 -19.25 -9.36 -10.30
N PRO A 15 -18.08 -9.77 -10.81
CA PRO A 15 -16.82 -9.20 -10.36
C PRO A 15 -16.80 -7.69 -10.63
N MET A 16 -16.26 -6.91 -9.70
CA MET A 16 -16.04 -5.47 -9.90
C MET A 16 -15.08 -5.26 -11.06
N THR A 17 -15.62 -4.90 -12.23
CA THR A 17 -14.84 -4.67 -13.44
C THR A 17 -14.97 -3.21 -13.84
N ASP A 18 -13.87 -2.54 -14.10
CA ASP A 18 -13.82 -1.15 -14.54
C ASP A 18 -14.12 -1.01 -16.05
N PRO A 19 -14.27 0.22 -16.58
CA PRO A 19 -14.59 0.44 -18.00
C PRO A 19 -13.54 -0.10 -18.99
N PHE A 20 -12.36 -0.48 -18.50
CA PHE A 20 -11.26 -1.01 -19.33
C PHE A 20 -11.07 -2.53 -19.17
N GLY A 21 -12.05 -3.22 -18.54
CA GLY A 21 -12.02 -4.66 -18.37
C GLY A 21 -11.15 -5.17 -17.23
N ARG A 22 -10.61 -4.27 -16.37
CA ARG A 22 -9.75 -4.68 -15.25
C ARG A 22 -10.63 -5.07 -14.05
N THR A 23 -10.51 -6.31 -13.59
CA THR A 23 -11.21 -6.79 -12.39
C THR A 23 -10.48 -6.28 -11.13
N ILE A 24 -11.21 -5.59 -10.26
CA ILE A 24 -10.68 -5.05 -9.01
C ILE A 24 -10.68 -6.14 -7.95
N ARG A 25 -9.50 -6.56 -7.53
CA ARG A 25 -9.29 -7.62 -6.52
C ARG A 25 -8.47 -7.17 -5.32
N TYR A 26 -7.93 -5.96 -5.36
CA TYR A 26 -7.01 -5.46 -4.34
C TYR A 26 -7.49 -4.12 -3.78
N LEU A 27 -7.81 -4.12 -2.48
CA LEU A 27 -8.16 -2.93 -1.72
C LEU A 27 -7.00 -2.51 -0.82
N ARG A 28 -6.63 -1.23 -0.87
CA ARG A 28 -5.76 -0.60 0.13
C ARG A 28 -6.62 0.28 1.02
N VAL A 29 -6.44 0.16 2.33
CA VAL A 29 -7.24 0.89 3.32
C VAL A 29 -6.30 1.67 4.23
N SER A 30 -6.37 2.99 4.16
CA SER A 30 -5.75 3.86 5.16
C SER A 30 -6.60 3.82 6.42
N VAL A 31 -6.05 3.35 7.52
CA VAL A 31 -6.77 3.27 8.80
C VAL A 31 -6.57 4.54 9.64
N THR A 32 -5.63 5.40 9.27
CA THR A 32 -5.31 6.67 9.92
C THR A 32 -4.47 7.55 9.00
N ASP A 33 -4.57 8.86 9.14
CA ASP A 33 -3.67 9.84 8.54
C ASP A 33 -2.40 10.07 9.40
N ARG A 34 -2.40 9.63 10.68
CA ARG A 34 -1.31 9.84 11.63
C ARG A 34 -0.14 8.92 11.37
N CYS A 35 1.06 9.44 11.55
CA CYS A 35 2.31 8.71 11.51
C CYS A 35 3.21 9.21 12.65
N ASP A 36 4.04 8.36 13.17
CA ASP A 36 5.08 8.69 14.16
C ASP A 36 6.41 9.09 13.51
N LEU A 37 6.51 9.02 12.17
CA LEU A 37 7.61 9.55 11.37
C LEU A 37 7.15 10.74 10.51
N ARG A 38 8.11 11.51 9.97
CA ARG A 38 7.90 12.64 9.07
C ARG A 38 8.84 12.56 7.88
N CYS A 39 8.77 11.45 7.14
CA CYS A 39 9.61 11.26 5.95
C CYS A 39 9.39 12.44 4.99
N PHE A 40 10.48 13.16 4.66
CA PHE A 40 10.41 14.42 3.94
C PHE A 40 9.78 14.30 2.54
N TYR A 41 9.88 13.12 1.91
CA TYR A 41 9.26 12.83 0.62
C TYR A 41 7.76 12.46 0.73
N CYS A 42 7.24 12.22 1.93
CA CYS A 42 5.88 11.71 2.18
C CYS A 42 4.92 12.78 2.68
N MET A 43 5.34 13.60 3.65
CA MET A 43 4.51 14.62 4.28
C MET A 43 5.33 15.79 4.82
N SER A 44 4.67 16.94 5.01
CA SER A 44 5.27 18.09 5.66
C SER A 44 5.61 17.78 7.14
N GLU A 45 6.62 18.44 7.68
CA GLU A 45 6.99 18.32 9.08
C GLU A 45 5.85 18.78 10.02
N ASP A 46 5.25 19.93 9.68
CA ASP A 46 4.15 20.55 10.44
C ASP A 46 2.76 20.08 9.99
N MET A 47 2.66 18.81 9.59
CA MET A 47 1.42 18.22 9.11
C MET A 47 0.31 18.30 10.16
N THR A 48 -0.81 18.94 9.81
CA THR A 48 -2.03 18.93 10.62
C THR A 48 -2.85 17.68 10.31
N PHE A 49 -3.13 16.88 11.34
CA PHE A 49 -3.93 15.67 11.23
C PHE A 49 -5.41 15.94 11.43
N LEU A 50 -6.24 15.11 10.81
CA LEU A 50 -7.67 15.22 10.90
C LEU A 50 -8.17 15.01 12.36
N PRO A 51 -9.24 15.69 12.75
CA PRO A 51 -9.96 15.39 13.98
C PRO A 51 -10.43 13.93 14.00
N LYS A 52 -10.42 13.30 15.19
CA LYS A 52 -10.87 11.90 15.33
C LYS A 52 -12.30 11.67 14.85
N ALA A 53 -13.18 12.67 14.99
CA ALA A 53 -14.57 12.62 14.55
C ALA A 53 -14.74 12.50 13.03
N ASP A 54 -13.71 12.90 12.27
CA ASP A 54 -13.72 12.82 10.81
C ASP A 54 -13.27 11.45 10.30
N LEU A 55 -12.64 10.66 11.17
CA LEU A 55 -12.19 9.32 10.80
C LEU A 55 -13.36 8.31 10.93
N LEU A 56 -13.34 7.31 10.06
CA LEU A 56 -14.16 6.12 10.26
C LEU A 56 -13.75 5.39 11.54
N THR A 57 -14.71 4.81 12.25
CA THR A 57 -14.44 3.88 13.35
C THR A 57 -13.83 2.59 12.81
N LEU A 58 -13.29 1.73 13.67
CA LEU A 58 -12.74 0.44 13.23
C LEU A 58 -13.85 -0.49 12.75
N GLU A 59 -15.04 -0.39 13.35
CA GLU A 59 -16.25 -1.12 12.96
C GLU A 59 -16.76 -0.66 11.59
N GLU A 60 -16.73 0.64 11.31
CA GLU A 60 -17.07 1.19 10.00
C GLU A 60 -16.07 0.74 8.93
N LEU A 61 -14.77 0.72 9.25
CA LEU A 61 -13.72 0.19 8.37
C LEU A 61 -13.90 -1.32 8.12
N ASP A 62 -14.26 -2.09 9.14
CA ASP A 62 -14.53 -3.52 8.99
C ASP A 62 -15.72 -3.77 8.07
N ARG A 63 -16.84 -3.07 8.28
CA ARG A 63 -18.03 -3.15 7.42
C ARG A 63 -17.72 -2.77 5.98
N LEU A 64 -16.98 -1.68 5.78
CA LEU A 64 -16.57 -1.23 4.45
C LEU A 64 -15.67 -2.27 3.76
N CYS A 65 -14.66 -2.79 4.45
CA CYS A 65 -13.80 -3.85 3.91
C CYS A 65 -14.61 -5.11 3.55
N SER A 66 -15.56 -5.49 4.39
CA SER A 66 -16.42 -6.66 4.16
C SER A 66 -17.31 -6.49 2.93
N ALA A 67 -17.83 -5.28 2.69
CA ALA A 67 -18.58 -4.97 1.47
C ALA A 67 -17.70 -5.14 0.22
N PHE A 68 -16.44 -4.72 0.25
CA PHE A 68 -15.51 -4.96 -0.85
C PHE A 68 -15.17 -6.45 -1.03
N VAL A 69 -15.01 -7.21 0.06
CA VAL A 69 -14.79 -8.67 -0.01
C VAL A 69 -16.00 -9.36 -0.63
N ALA A 70 -17.22 -9.01 -0.22
CA ALA A 70 -18.46 -9.51 -0.82
C ALA A 70 -18.56 -9.21 -2.32
N LYS A 71 -17.89 -8.14 -2.81
CA LYS A 71 -17.82 -7.76 -4.23
C LYS A 71 -16.60 -8.35 -4.95
N GLY A 72 -15.85 -9.27 -4.33
CA GLY A 72 -14.76 -10.01 -4.97
C GLY A 72 -13.36 -9.46 -4.75
N VAL A 73 -13.15 -8.55 -3.83
CA VAL A 73 -11.80 -8.23 -3.36
C VAL A 73 -11.22 -9.46 -2.65
N ARG A 74 -10.03 -9.85 -3.08
CA ARG A 74 -9.32 -11.03 -2.57
C ARG A 74 -8.09 -10.66 -1.74
N LYS A 75 -7.69 -9.39 -1.76
CA LYS A 75 -6.52 -8.88 -1.04
C LYS A 75 -6.83 -7.55 -0.39
N ILE A 76 -6.57 -7.45 0.91
CA ILE A 76 -6.65 -6.20 1.67
C ILE A 76 -5.26 -5.86 2.20
N ARG A 77 -4.87 -4.60 2.03
CA ARG A 77 -3.68 -4.04 2.68
C ARG A 77 -4.05 -2.88 3.56
N LEU A 78 -3.78 -3.01 4.84
CA LEU A 78 -3.89 -1.93 5.77
C LEU A 78 -2.67 -1.00 5.62
N THR A 79 -2.96 0.29 5.56
CA THR A 79 -1.99 1.36 5.39
C THR A 79 -2.42 2.56 6.24
N GLY A 80 -1.89 3.72 5.96
CA GLY A 80 -2.26 4.97 6.59
C GLY A 80 -1.10 5.94 6.47
N GLY A 81 -0.94 6.83 7.43
CA GLY A 81 0.37 7.31 7.82
C GLY A 81 1.15 6.08 8.31
N GLU A 82 0.98 5.71 9.58
CA GLU A 82 1.44 4.41 10.09
C GLU A 82 0.24 3.65 10.68
N PRO A 83 -0.14 2.47 10.12
CA PRO A 83 -1.33 1.77 10.58
C PRO A 83 -1.24 1.29 12.03
N LEU A 84 -0.05 0.94 12.51
CA LEU A 84 0.15 0.41 13.86
C LEU A 84 0.10 1.47 14.97
N VAL A 85 0.05 2.77 14.64
CA VAL A 85 -0.21 3.83 15.63
C VAL A 85 -1.71 4.06 15.86
N ARG A 86 -2.58 3.51 15.00
CA ARG A 86 -4.03 3.60 15.21
C ARG A 86 -4.40 2.79 16.47
N ARG A 87 -5.01 3.47 17.46
CA ARG A 87 -5.46 2.81 18.69
C ARG A 87 -6.41 1.65 18.36
N ASN A 88 -6.18 0.50 18.96
CA ASN A 88 -6.97 -0.74 18.81
C ASN A 88 -7.00 -1.31 17.39
N VAL A 89 -6.03 -0.98 16.52
CA VAL A 89 -5.97 -1.49 15.14
C VAL A 89 -6.02 -3.02 15.06
N MET A 90 -5.48 -3.73 16.05
CA MET A 90 -5.54 -5.18 16.11
C MET A 90 -6.98 -5.72 16.24
N GLY A 91 -7.92 -4.93 16.78
CA GLY A 91 -9.34 -5.26 16.74
C GLY A 91 -9.87 -5.37 15.32
N LEU A 92 -9.47 -4.45 14.45
CA LEU A 92 -9.80 -4.51 13.00
C LEU A 92 -9.12 -5.69 12.32
N VAL A 93 -7.83 -5.94 12.60
CA VAL A 93 -7.10 -7.08 12.02
C VAL A 93 -7.77 -8.40 12.40
N ARG A 94 -8.09 -8.61 13.68
CA ARG A 94 -8.83 -9.80 14.16
C ARG A 94 -10.20 -9.93 13.50
N SER A 95 -10.93 -8.84 13.35
CA SER A 95 -12.23 -8.87 12.69
C SER A 95 -12.11 -9.26 11.21
N LEU A 96 -11.18 -8.68 10.47
CA LEU A 96 -10.95 -9.00 9.06
C LEU A 96 -10.40 -10.42 8.84
N SER A 97 -9.71 -11.01 9.83
CA SER A 97 -9.14 -12.36 9.70
C SER A 97 -10.21 -13.44 9.47
N ARG A 98 -11.48 -13.20 9.86
CA ARG A 98 -12.60 -14.11 9.54
C ARG A 98 -12.73 -14.37 8.04
N HIS A 99 -12.43 -13.37 7.20
CA HIS A 99 -12.49 -13.53 5.74
C HIS A 99 -11.34 -14.42 5.20
N LEU A 100 -10.19 -14.49 5.89
CA LEU A 100 -9.14 -15.46 5.60
C LEU A 100 -9.59 -16.88 5.94
N THR A 101 -10.20 -17.04 7.10
CA THR A 101 -10.70 -18.35 7.58
C THR A 101 -11.78 -18.92 6.66
N THR A 102 -12.67 -18.08 6.16
CA THR A 102 -13.74 -18.52 5.22
C THR A 102 -13.25 -18.69 3.80
N GLY A 103 -12.01 -18.30 3.47
CA GLY A 103 -11.48 -18.31 2.12
C GLY A 103 -12.07 -17.20 1.21
N ALA A 104 -12.84 -16.26 1.77
CA ALA A 104 -13.34 -15.09 1.04
C ALA A 104 -12.22 -14.08 0.72
N LEU A 105 -11.15 -14.06 1.49
CA LEU A 105 -9.96 -13.26 1.30
C LEU A 105 -8.72 -14.17 1.19
N ASP A 106 -7.84 -13.90 0.22
CA ASP A 106 -6.60 -14.65 0.05
C ASP A 106 -5.47 -14.09 0.91
N GLU A 107 -5.45 -12.75 1.08
CA GLU A 107 -4.35 -12.07 1.77
C GLU A 107 -4.84 -10.83 2.54
N LEU A 108 -4.53 -10.80 3.83
CA LEU A 108 -4.53 -9.62 4.68
C LEU A 108 -3.09 -9.25 5.00
N THR A 109 -2.65 -8.03 4.69
CA THR A 109 -1.28 -7.58 4.86
C THR A 109 -1.22 -6.11 5.29
N LEU A 110 -0.05 -5.65 5.69
CA LEU A 110 0.20 -4.26 6.08
C LEU A 110 1.38 -3.67 5.30
N THR A 111 1.36 -2.34 5.13
CA THR A 111 2.57 -1.55 4.93
C THR A 111 2.80 -0.74 6.19
N THR A 112 3.97 -0.84 6.78
CA THR A 112 4.35 -0.20 8.05
C THR A 112 5.75 0.39 7.96
N ASN A 113 6.02 1.42 8.74
CA ASN A 113 7.38 1.94 8.92
C ASN A 113 8.22 1.08 9.88
N GLY A 114 7.61 0.07 10.50
CA GLY A 114 8.28 -0.89 11.38
C GLY A 114 8.50 -0.44 12.83
N SER A 115 8.31 0.83 13.16
CA SER A 115 8.59 1.39 14.49
C SER A 115 7.83 0.70 15.64
N GLN A 116 6.60 0.24 15.36
CA GLN A 116 5.72 -0.43 16.31
C GLN A 116 5.63 -1.94 16.07
N LEU A 117 6.30 -2.46 15.05
CA LEU A 117 6.10 -3.83 14.58
C LEU A 117 6.50 -4.88 15.63
N ALA A 118 7.55 -4.63 16.42
CA ALA A 118 7.97 -5.53 17.48
C ALA A 118 6.85 -5.85 18.48
N ARG A 119 6.00 -4.88 18.76
CA ARG A 119 4.87 -5.03 19.70
C ARG A 119 3.76 -5.92 19.15
N PHE A 120 3.55 -5.92 17.83
CA PHE A 120 2.36 -6.50 17.21
C PHE A 120 2.65 -7.73 16.33
N ALA A 121 3.92 -8.08 16.13
CA ALA A 121 4.33 -9.12 15.18
C ALA A 121 3.66 -10.47 15.45
N GLN A 122 3.67 -10.93 16.69
CA GLN A 122 3.07 -12.21 17.06
C GLN A 122 1.55 -12.19 16.86
N GLU A 123 0.87 -11.13 17.32
CA GLU A 123 -0.58 -11.02 17.19
C GLU A 123 -1.02 -10.92 15.71
N LEU A 124 -0.23 -10.26 14.85
CA LEU A 124 -0.45 -10.25 13.41
C LEU A 124 -0.37 -11.67 12.81
N ALA A 125 0.64 -12.44 13.19
CA ALA A 125 0.77 -13.83 12.76
C ALA A 125 -0.40 -14.70 13.23
N ASP A 126 -0.80 -14.57 14.50
CA ASP A 126 -1.94 -15.29 15.09
C ASP A 126 -3.27 -14.95 14.37
N CYS A 127 -3.40 -13.75 13.84
CA CYS A 127 -4.55 -13.35 13.01
C CYS A 127 -4.47 -13.86 11.55
N GLY A 128 -3.48 -14.67 11.19
CA GLY A 128 -3.32 -15.21 9.84
C GLY A 128 -2.70 -14.25 8.82
N VAL A 129 -2.16 -13.11 9.26
CA VAL A 129 -1.27 -12.31 8.42
C VAL A 129 -0.01 -13.12 8.13
N ARG A 130 0.32 -13.30 6.86
CA ARG A 130 1.48 -14.10 6.46
C ARG A 130 2.68 -13.26 6.05
N ARG A 131 2.44 -11.99 5.70
CA ARG A 131 3.48 -11.10 5.20
C ARG A 131 3.22 -9.65 5.60
N VAL A 132 4.31 -8.92 5.86
CA VAL A 132 4.30 -7.48 6.07
C VAL A 132 5.28 -6.79 5.11
N ASN A 133 4.94 -5.58 4.68
CA ASN A 133 5.87 -4.72 3.95
C ASN A 133 6.39 -3.67 4.92
N VAL A 134 7.70 -3.60 5.08
CA VAL A 134 8.35 -2.61 5.95
C VAL A 134 9.04 -1.57 5.07
N SER A 135 8.74 -0.30 5.30
CA SER A 135 9.40 0.82 4.63
C SER A 135 10.73 1.11 5.32
N LEU A 136 11.82 0.94 4.57
CA LEU A 136 13.19 1.19 5.06
C LEU A 136 14.07 1.62 3.89
N ASP A 137 14.47 2.90 3.89
CA ASP A 137 15.17 3.51 2.76
C ASP A 137 16.70 3.43 2.86
N THR A 138 17.24 3.18 4.05
CA THR A 138 18.68 3.10 4.33
C THR A 138 18.94 2.28 5.59
N LEU A 139 20.14 1.75 5.73
CA LEU A 139 20.65 1.12 6.96
C LEU A 139 21.52 2.06 7.80
N ASP A 140 21.88 3.21 7.26
CA ASP A 140 22.65 4.23 7.97
C ASP A 140 21.74 5.01 8.95
N PRO A 141 22.02 4.99 10.27
CA PRO A 141 21.16 5.64 11.27
C PRO A 141 21.10 7.17 11.12
N VAL A 142 22.15 7.81 10.63
CA VAL A 142 22.18 9.25 10.42
C VAL A 142 21.31 9.62 9.23
N LYS A 143 21.45 8.91 8.10
CA LYS A 143 20.59 9.09 6.93
C LYS A 143 19.14 8.71 7.22
N PHE A 144 18.91 7.63 7.95
CA PHE A 144 17.56 7.25 8.37
C PHE A 144 16.88 8.37 9.15
N ARG A 145 17.58 8.96 10.12
CA ARG A 145 17.07 10.09 10.88
C ARG A 145 16.84 11.33 10.01
N SER A 146 17.73 11.62 9.05
CA SER A 146 17.56 12.74 8.13
C SER A 146 16.34 12.56 7.21
N ILE A 147 16.10 11.34 6.71
CA ILE A 147 14.95 11.01 5.85
C ILE A 147 13.64 11.08 6.65
N THR A 148 13.63 10.49 7.85
CA THR A 148 12.42 10.32 8.66
C THR A 148 12.17 11.43 9.65
N ARG A 149 13.13 12.34 9.83
CA ARG A 149 13.23 13.44 10.80
C ARG A 149 13.26 12.96 12.26
N TRP A 150 12.38 12.07 12.66
CA TRP A 150 12.21 11.61 14.06
C TRP A 150 12.46 10.12 14.27
N GLY A 151 12.80 9.39 13.22
CA GLY A 151 12.93 7.94 13.25
C GLY A 151 14.13 7.46 14.07
N ASP A 152 13.93 6.28 14.63
CA ASP A 152 14.95 5.46 15.30
C ASP A 152 15.04 4.14 14.56
N ILE A 153 16.15 3.92 13.87
CA ILE A 153 16.34 2.74 13.01
C ILE A 153 16.37 1.44 13.82
N ASP A 154 16.86 1.49 15.05
CA ASP A 154 16.98 0.27 15.90
C ASP A 154 15.60 -0.29 16.23
N LYS A 155 14.58 0.57 16.39
CA LYS A 155 13.18 0.15 16.56
C LYS A 155 12.66 -0.55 15.33
N VAL A 156 13.01 -0.07 14.13
CA VAL A 156 12.59 -0.67 12.86
C VAL A 156 13.27 -2.03 12.68
N LEU A 157 14.58 -2.11 12.90
CA LEU A 157 15.34 -3.35 12.80
C LEU A 157 14.85 -4.40 13.80
N SER A 158 14.60 -3.99 15.07
CA SER A 158 13.98 -4.85 16.09
C SER A 158 12.59 -5.32 15.67
N GLY A 159 11.79 -4.45 15.05
CA GLY A 159 10.47 -4.79 14.50
C GLY A 159 10.55 -5.83 13.38
N ILE A 160 11.52 -5.71 12.48
CA ILE A 160 11.78 -6.67 11.41
C ILE A 160 12.15 -8.04 12.00
N GLU A 161 13.06 -8.09 12.98
CA GLU A 161 13.45 -9.36 13.59
C GLU A 161 12.30 -10.01 14.38
N ALA A 162 11.48 -9.22 15.08
CA ALA A 162 10.29 -9.73 15.76
C ALA A 162 9.28 -10.31 14.76
N ALA A 163 9.06 -9.64 13.62
CA ALA A 163 8.17 -10.15 12.58
C ALA A 163 8.68 -11.48 11.99
N ARG A 164 9.98 -11.59 11.71
CA ARG A 164 10.60 -12.82 11.20
C ARG A 164 10.50 -13.95 12.24
N SER A 165 10.77 -13.65 13.51
CA SER A 165 10.64 -14.62 14.63
C SER A 165 9.22 -15.11 14.82
N ALA A 166 8.20 -14.27 14.55
CA ALA A 166 6.79 -14.64 14.55
C ALA A 166 6.35 -15.41 13.28
N GLY A 167 7.27 -15.72 12.34
CA GLY A 167 6.98 -16.44 11.11
C GLY A 167 6.38 -15.58 9.98
N LEU A 168 6.37 -14.27 10.12
CA LEU A 168 5.92 -13.37 9.06
C LEU A 168 7.00 -13.24 7.98
N ALA A 169 6.61 -13.40 6.71
CA ALA A 169 7.47 -13.01 5.60
C ALA A 169 7.60 -11.48 5.59
N VAL A 170 8.83 -10.97 5.63
CA VAL A 170 9.10 -9.53 5.56
C VAL A 170 9.55 -9.17 4.15
N LYS A 171 8.98 -8.11 3.62
CA LYS A 171 9.42 -7.48 2.38
C LYS A 171 9.80 -6.03 2.66
N ILE A 172 11.00 -5.66 2.29
CA ILE A 172 11.47 -4.28 2.41
C ILE A 172 11.00 -3.48 1.19
N ASN A 173 10.44 -2.30 1.43
CA ASN A 173 10.16 -1.30 0.42
C ASN A 173 11.09 -0.11 0.67
N ALA A 174 11.84 0.30 -0.34
CA ALA A 174 12.71 1.46 -0.28
C ALA A 174 12.39 2.45 -1.39
N VAL A 175 12.19 3.70 -1.04
CA VAL A 175 12.10 4.79 -2.00
C VAL A 175 13.53 5.15 -2.43
N ALA A 176 13.79 5.11 -3.73
CA ALA A 176 15.08 5.50 -4.27
C ALA A 176 15.14 7.03 -4.35
N LEU A 177 16.08 7.62 -3.63
CA LEU A 177 16.26 9.06 -3.47
C LEU A 177 17.61 9.48 -4.06
N LYS A 178 17.56 10.37 -5.03
CA LYS A 178 18.73 10.90 -5.72
C LYS A 178 19.69 11.59 -4.75
N ASN A 179 20.99 11.34 -4.88
CA ASN A 179 22.08 11.89 -4.06
C ASN A 179 21.94 11.62 -2.55
N LEU A 180 21.11 10.65 -2.14
CA LEU A 180 20.91 10.36 -0.72
C LEU A 180 21.14 8.89 -0.39
N ASN A 181 20.37 7.96 -1.00
CA ASN A 181 20.47 6.53 -0.72
C ASN A 181 20.73 5.68 -1.99
N GLU A 182 20.81 6.29 -3.17
CA GLU A 182 20.96 5.54 -4.44
C GLU A 182 22.24 4.71 -4.47
N ASP A 183 23.31 5.13 -3.79
CA ASP A 183 24.59 4.42 -3.71
C ASP A 183 24.58 3.29 -2.68
N GLU A 184 23.62 3.27 -1.76
CA GLU A 184 23.44 2.25 -0.72
C GLU A 184 22.55 1.09 -1.14
N ILE A 185 21.87 1.22 -2.29
CA ILE A 185 20.95 0.19 -2.79
C ILE A 185 21.58 -1.21 -2.87
N PRO A 186 22.83 -1.39 -3.35
CA PRO A 186 23.48 -2.70 -3.33
C PRO A 186 23.59 -3.28 -1.92
N ALA A 187 24.08 -2.51 -0.95
CA ALA A 187 24.24 -2.95 0.43
C ALA A 187 22.89 -3.28 1.10
N LEU A 188 21.86 -2.45 0.88
CA LEU A 188 20.50 -2.70 1.37
C LEU A 188 19.92 -3.98 0.75
N MET A 189 20.17 -4.23 -0.53
CA MET A 189 19.74 -5.44 -1.23
C MET A 189 20.42 -6.69 -0.66
N GLU A 190 21.73 -6.67 -0.52
CA GLU A 190 22.50 -7.79 0.05
C GLU A 190 22.06 -8.09 1.48
N TRP A 191 21.89 -7.06 2.31
CA TRP A 191 21.39 -7.20 3.67
C TRP A 191 20.00 -7.84 3.71
N ALA A 192 19.07 -7.37 2.87
CA ALA A 192 17.71 -7.92 2.82
C ALA A 192 17.74 -9.38 2.35
N HIS A 193 18.47 -9.68 1.28
CA HIS A 193 18.57 -11.04 0.72
C HIS A 193 19.27 -11.99 1.67
N GLY A 194 20.34 -11.56 2.37
CA GLY A 194 21.02 -12.36 3.40
C GLY A 194 20.13 -12.74 4.57
N LYS A 195 19.03 -12.02 4.77
CA LYS A 195 17.99 -12.32 5.76
C LYS A 195 16.74 -13.00 5.14
N ALA A 196 16.83 -13.52 3.92
CA ALA A 196 15.71 -14.12 3.17
C ALA A 196 14.50 -13.17 3.00
N MET A 197 14.73 -11.87 2.95
CA MET A 197 13.74 -10.85 2.69
C MET A 197 13.85 -10.36 1.24
N GLY A 198 12.73 -10.09 0.57
CA GLY A 198 12.73 -9.39 -0.72
C GLY A 198 12.91 -7.90 -0.54
N LEU A 199 13.59 -7.24 -1.47
CA LEU A 199 13.65 -5.78 -1.58
C LEU A 199 12.79 -5.30 -2.74
N THR A 200 12.09 -4.18 -2.57
CA THR A 200 11.40 -3.49 -3.66
C THR A 200 11.77 -2.02 -3.66
N LEU A 201 12.34 -1.57 -4.75
CA LEU A 201 12.65 -0.16 -5.01
C LEU A 201 11.43 0.55 -5.59
N ILE A 202 11.22 1.79 -5.18
CA ILE A 202 10.06 2.60 -5.56
C ILE A 202 10.54 3.97 -6.04
N GLU A 203 10.08 4.41 -7.21
CA GLU A 203 10.29 5.78 -7.67
C GLU A 203 9.51 6.78 -6.83
N VAL A 204 10.10 7.95 -6.56
CA VAL A 204 9.40 9.10 -5.97
C VAL A 204 8.22 9.50 -6.86
N MET A 205 7.08 9.78 -6.26
CA MET A 205 5.87 10.21 -6.95
C MET A 205 5.53 11.67 -6.61
N PRO A 206 5.00 12.45 -7.58
CA PRO A 206 4.69 13.87 -7.39
C PRO A 206 3.34 14.06 -6.67
N MET A 207 3.29 13.66 -5.39
CA MET A 207 2.09 13.70 -4.55
C MET A 207 2.29 14.59 -3.33
N GLY A 208 1.31 15.44 -3.03
CA GLY A 208 1.33 16.37 -1.90
C GLY A 208 2.39 17.45 -2.02
N ASP A 209 2.12 18.60 -1.44
CA ASP A 209 3.11 19.65 -1.28
C ASP A 209 3.98 19.34 -0.06
N ILE A 210 5.28 19.15 -0.28
CA ILE A 210 6.25 18.84 0.78
C ILE A 210 7.25 19.98 0.97
N GLY A 211 7.07 21.10 0.26
CA GLY A 211 7.99 22.25 0.32
C GLY A 211 9.32 22.07 -0.40
N GLU A 212 9.54 20.93 -1.06
CA GLU A 212 10.78 20.61 -1.78
C GLU A 212 10.50 20.17 -3.23
N GLY A 213 11.45 20.43 -4.13
CA GLY A 213 11.38 20.05 -5.54
C GLY A 213 11.47 18.52 -5.72
N ARG A 214 10.44 17.90 -6.30
CA ARG A 214 10.43 16.44 -6.56
C ARG A 214 11.52 16.01 -7.54
N ILE A 215 11.91 16.88 -8.45
CA ILE A 215 12.95 16.57 -9.43
C ILE A 215 14.33 16.36 -8.77
N ASP A 216 14.58 17.05 -7.67
CA ASP A 216 15.85 16.93 -6.95
C ASP A 216 15.96 15.62 -6.17
N GLN A 217 14.81 15.00 -5.86
CA GLN A 217 14.70 13.71 -5.17
C GLN A 217 14.60 12.52 -6.13
N TYR A 218 14.21 12.77 -7.39
CA TYR A 218 13.87 11.71 -8.33
C TYR A 218 15.09 11.10 -8.99
N VAL A 219 15.17 9.78 -8.97
CA VAL A 219 16.08 8.96 -9.77
C VAL A 219 15.29 7.88 -10.51
N PRO A 220 15.42 7.77 -11.86
CA PRO A 220 14.79 6.69 -12.60
C PRO A 220 15.30 5.32 -12.16
N LEU A 221 14.41 4.39 -11.84
CA LEU A 221 14.82 3.03 -11.46
C LEU A 221 15.45 2.26 -12.62
N SER A 222 15.20 2.63 -13.87
CA SER A 222 15.91 2.10 -15.03
C SER A 222 17.42 2.38 -14.97
N LEU A 223 17.81 3.57 -14.49
CA LEU A 223 19.21 3.93 -14.28
C LEU A 223 19.84 3.12 -13.14
N LEU A 224 19.13 2.94 -12.03
CA LEU A 224 19.59 2.12 -10.92
C LEU A 224 19.72 0.64 -11.32
N ARG A 225 18.76 0.11 -12.08
CA ARG A 225 18.85 -1.24 -12.65
C ARG A 225 20.11 -1.39 -13.50
N ALA A 226 20.37 -0.47 -14.43
CA ALA A 226 21.57 -0.50 -15.27
C ALA A 226 22.88 -0.39 -14.45
N ARG A 227 22.88 0.33 -13.32
CA ARG A 227 24.04 0.37 -12.40
C ARG A 227 24.22 -0.98 -11.69
N LEU A 228 23.15 -1.60 -11.22
CA LEU A 228 23.20 -2.92 -10.59
C LEU A 228 23.68 -4.01 -11.55
N GLU A 229 23.23 -3.98 -12.81
CA GLU A 229 23.63 -4.96 -13.85
C GLU A 229 25.12 -4.94 -14.18
N LYS A 230 25.88 -3.93 -13.73
CA LYS A 230 27.36 -3.94 -13.83
C LYS A 230 28.02 -4.89 -12.84
N HIS A 231 27.34 -5.26 -11.76
CA HIS A 231 27.90 -6.04 -10.65
C HIS A 231 27.08 -7.29 -10.32
N TYR A 232 25.82 -7.36 -10.78
CA TYR A 232 24.87 -8.43 -10.48
C TYR A 232 24.19 -8.92 -11.76
N THR A 233 23.93 -10.21 -11.82
CA THR A 233 23.13 -10.82 -12.89
C THR A 233 21.65 -10.76 -12.50
N LEU A 234 20.87 -9.95 -13.21
CA LEU A 234 19.43 -9.75 -12.98
C LEU A 234 18.60 -10.51 -14.03
N THR A 235 17.84 -11.51 -13.58
CA THR A 235 16.95 -12.30 -14.45
C THR A 235 15.50 -11.93 -14.16
N ASP A 236 14.75 -11.52 -15.18
CA ASP A 236 13.34 -11.17 -15.05
C ASP A 236 12.50 -12.36 -14.58
N LEU A 237 11.58 -12.11 -13.66
CA LEU A 237 10.65 -13.10 -13.13
C LEU A 237 9.24 -12.77 -13.61
N ALA A 238 8.49 -13.79 -14.02
CA ALA A 238 7.06 -13.68 -14.34
C ALA A 238 6.17 -13.57 -13.09
N ASP A 239 6.75 -13.37 -11.91
CA ASP A 239 6.06 -13.33 -10.63
C ASP A 239 5.09 -12.15 -10.56
N ASP A 240 3.82 -12.45 -10.38
CA ASP A 240 2.78 -11.47 -10.07
C ASP A 240 2.33 -11.64 -8.60
N THR A 241 2.55 -10.62 -7.80
CA THR A 241 2.05 -10.58 -6.41
C THR A 241 0.73 -9.81 -6.29
N GLY A 242 0.04 -9.56 -7.43
CA GLY A 242 -1.15 -8.69 -7.50
C GLY A 242 -0.83 -7.22 -7.20
N GLY A 243 0.46 -6.85 -7.22
CA GLY A 243 0.97 -5.50 -6.96
C GLY A 243 1.61 -4.87 -8.21
N PRO A 244 2.14 -3.64 -8.10
CA PRO A 244 2.73 -2.91 -9.22
C PRO A 244 4.19 -3.28 -9.50
N ALA A 245 4.81 -4.09 -8.65
CA ALA A 245 6.23 -4.39 -8.74
C ALA A 245 6.50 -5.43 -9.84
N ARG A 246 7.49 -5.16 -10.68
CA ARG A 246 8.14 -6.14 -11.54
C ARG A 246 9.35 -6.69 -10.81
N TYR A 247 9.56 -7.99 -10.91
CA TYR A 247 10.58 -8.67 -10.13
C TYR A 247 11.70 -9.22 -11.00
N VAL A 248 12.89 -9.18 -10.45
CA VAL A 248 14.05 -9.91 -10.96
C VAL A 248 14.63 -10.80 -9.86
N ARG A 249 15.28 -11.88 -10.26
CA ARG A 249 16.16 -12.67 -9.41
C ARG A 249 17.56 -12.10 -9.55
N VAL A 250 18.20 -11.91 -8.42
CA VAL A 250 19.63 -11.54 -8.35
C VAL A 250 20.42 -12.82 -8.13
N THR A 251 21.19 -13.24 -9.13
CA THR A 251 21.86 -14.55 -9.13
C THR A 251 22.84 -14.68 -7.96
N GLU A 252 23.64 -13.65 -7.72
CA GLU A 252 24.73 -13.65 -6.72
C GLU A 252 24.20 -13.77 -5.29
N THR A 253 23.01 -13.23 -5.01
CA THR A 253 22.40 -13.28 -3.68
C THR A 253 21.29 -14.33 -3.57
N GLY A 254 20.81 -14.87 -4.70
CA GLY A 254 19.64 -15.76 -4.77
C GLY A 254 18.31 -15.08 -4.43
N GLY A 255 18.33 -13.79 -4.09
CA GLY A 255 17.19 -13.04 -3.61
C GLY A 255 16.32 -12.45 -4.72
N LYS A 256 15.21 -11.83 -4.30
CA LYS A 256 14.24 -11.20 -5.21
C LYS A 256 14.28 -9.68 -5.04
N LEU A 257 14.53 -8.97 -6.15
CA LEU A 257 14.49 -7.52 -6.24
C LEU A 257 13.28 -7.09 -7.07
N GLY A 258 12.47 -6.16 -6.55
CA GLY A 258 11.30 -5.60 -7.23
C GLY A 258 11.52 -4.15 -7.63
N PHE A 259 10.87 -3.73 -8.71
CA PHE A 259 10.87 -2.35 -9.19
C PHE A 259 9.44 -1.84 -9.34
N ILE A 260 9.11 -0.74 -8.66
CA ILE A 260 7.85 0.00 -8.83
C ILE A 260 8.18 1.31 -9.53
N THR A 261 7.84 1.37 -10.80
CA THR A 261 8.27 2.42 -11.76
C THR A 261 7.08 3.22 -12.30
N PRO A 262 6.34 3.97 -11.45
CA PRO A 262 5.18 4.72 -11.93
C PRO A 262 5.56 5.80 -12.94
N MET A 263 6.79 6.34 -12.88
CA MET A 263 7.23 7.44 -13.73
C MET A 263 7.87 6.96 -15.03
N THR A 264 8.74 5.95 -14.97
CA THR A 264 9.49 5.48 -16.15
C THR A 264 8.78 4.39 -16.93
N HIS A 265 7.97 3.57 -16.28
CA HIS A 265 7.26 2.47 -16.93
C HIS A 265 5.99 2.12 -16.14
N ASN A 266 4.90 2.79 -16.44
CA ASN A 266 3.66 2.64 -15.71
C ASN A 266 3.07 1.21 -15.84
N PHE A 267 2.23 0.86 -14.88
CA PHE A 267 1.57 -0.45 -14.75
C PHE A 267 0.04 -0.29 -14.74
N CYS A 268 -0.47 0.76 -15.39
CA CYS A 268 -1.89 1.13 -15.35
C CYS A 268 -2.77 0.14 -16.07
N GLU A 269 -2.29 -0.50 -17.13
CA GLU A 269 -3.06 -1.46 -17.94
C GLU A 269 -3.54 -2.68 -17.14
N SER A 270 -2.75 -3.15 -16.17
CA SER A 270 -3.09 -4.28 -15.30
C SER A 270 -3.55 -3.85 -13.90
N CYS A 271 -3.86 -2.58 -13.69
CA CYS A 271 -4.15 -2.04 -12.35
C CYS A 271 -5.50 -2.54 -11.80
N ASN A 272 -5.45 -3.51 -10.90
CA ASN A 272 -6.57 -4.14 -10.22
C ASN A 272 -6.87 -3.54 -8.83
N ARG A 273 -6.38 -2.31 -8.54
CA ARG A 273 -6.36 -1.73 -7.19
C ARG A 273 -7.23 -0.49 -7.06
N VAL A 274 -7.78 -0.34 -5.86
CA VAL A 274 -8.41 0.89 -5.38
C VAL A 274 -7.96 1.20 -3.96
N ARG A 275 -8.20 2.43 -3.50
CA ARG A 275 -7.76 2.91 -2.19
C ARG A 275 -8.91 3.59 -1.47
N VAL A 276 -9.07 3.27 -0.19
CA VAL A 276 -9.99 3.98 0.71
C VAL A 276 -9.17 4.69 1.78
N THR A 277 -9.48 5.96 2.01
CA THR A 277 -8.89 6.78 3.08
C THR A 277 -9.53 6.47 4.42
N CYS A 278 -8.89 6.90 5.50
CA CYS A 278 -9.43 6.78 6.85
C CYS A 278 -10.73 7.58 7.08
N THR A 279 -11.11 8.46 6.16
CA THR A 279 -12.38 9.20 6.15
C THR A 279 -13.48 8.53 5.36
N GLY A 280 -13.19 7.40 4.68
CA GLY A 280 -14.16 6.70 3.82
C GLY A 280 -14.21 7.22 2.39
N THR A 281 -13.22 7.98 1.95
CA THR A 281 -13.12 8.45 0.56
C THR A 281 -12.44 7.39 -0.30
N LEU A 282 -13.09 6.97 -1.37
CA LEU A 282 -12.55 6.01 -2.34
C LEU A 282 -11.85 6.74 -3.48
N HIS A 283 -10.58 6.44 -3.69
CA HIS A 283 -9.80 6.82 -4.87
C HIS A 283 -9.56 5.59 -5.74
N THR A 284 -10.04 5.62 -6.95
CA THR A 284 -9.89 4.52 -7.92
C THR A 284 -8.53 4.55 -8.63
N CYS A 285 -7.87 5.71 -8.64
CA CYS A 285 -6.49 5.90 -9.10
C CYS A 285 -5.67 6.70 -8.10
N LEU A 286 -4.38 6.37 -7.96
CA LEU A 286 -3.47 7.12 -7.09
C LEU A 286 -3.13 8.50 -7.64
N GLY A 287 -3.01 8.63 -8.95
CA GLY A 287 -2.56 9.84 -9.62
C GLY A 287 -3.67 10.75 -10.15
N HIS A 288 -4.90 10.60 -9.69
CA HIS A 288 -6.03 11.49 -9.97
C HIS A 288 -6.65 12.01 -8.69
N GLU A 289 -7.21 13.21 -8.73
CA GLU A 289 -7.97 13.79 -7.62
C GLU A 289 -9.38 13.23 -7.49
N ASP A 290 -9.87 12.52 -8.51
CA ASP A 290 -11.21 11.92 -8.49
C ASP A 290 -11.41 11.05 -7.26
N ALA A 291 -12.52 11.30 -6.58
CA ALA A 291 -12.85 10.69 -5.31
C ALA A 291 -14.35 10.43 -5.18
N SER A 292 -14.70 9.37 -4.49
CA SER A 292 -16.09 9.04 -4.18
C SER A 292 -16.26 8.91 -2.66
N ASP A 293 -17.25 9.58 -2.11
CA ASP A 293 -17.59 9.48 -0.70
C ASP A 293 -18.34 8.18 -0.43
N LEU A 294 -17.71 7.25 0.31
CA LEU A 294 -18.34 6.03 0.81
C LEU A 294 -18.84 6.17 2.25
N ARG A 295 -18.40 7.20 2.99
CA ARG A 295 -18.80 7.44 4.38
C ARG A 295 -20.29 7.71 4.48
N ARG A 296 -20.82 8.56 3.59
CA ARG A 296 -22.24 8.90 3.59
C ARG A 296 -23.14 7.68 3.36
N PRO A 297 -22.99 6.89 2.28
CA PRO A 297 -23.81 5.69 2.10
C PRO A 297 -23.60 4.65 3.20
N LEU A 298 -22.38 4.49 3.73
CA LEU A 298 -22.07 3.59 4.85
C LEU A 298 -22.89 3.94 6.12
N ARG A 299 -23.08 5.23 6.40
CA ARG A 299 -23.78 5.74 7.59
C ARG A 299 -25.28 5.92 7.39
N SER A 300 -25.74 5.95 6.14
CA SER A 300 -27.17 6.22 5.82
C SER A 300 -28.07 5.02 6.03
N SER A 301 -27.52 3.80 6.01
CA SER A 301 -28.30 2.57 6.19
C SER A 301 -27.53 1.52 6.98
N PRO A 302 -28.20 0.69 7.78
CA PRO A 302 -27.62 -0.49 8.40
C PRO A 302 -27.32 -1.61 7.38
N ASP A 303 -27.99 -1.65 6.23
CA ASP A 303 -27.68 -2.55 5.12
C ASP A 303 -26.60 -1.98 4.19
N ASP A 304 -26.06 -2.82 3.31
CA ASP A 304 -24.95 -2.45 2.43
C ASP A 304 -25.38 -2.09 1.00
N ASP A 305 -26.66 -1.97 0.69
CA ASP A 305 -27.14 -1.74 -0.67
C ASP A 305 -26.70 -0.38 -1.21
N LEU A 306 -26.84 0.70 -0.39
CA LEU A 306 -26.38 2.04 -0.77
C LEU A 306 -24.84 2.09 -0.91
N LEU A 307 -24.13 1.43 0.00
CA LEU A 307 -22.67 1.33 -0.05
C LEU A 307 -22.22 0.56 -1.29
N SER A 308 -22.85 -0.57 -1.57
CA SER A 308 -22.58 -1.41 -2.74
C SER A 308 -22.79 -0.64 -4.04
N ALA A 309 -23.90 0.07 -4.17
CA ALA A 309 -24.18 0.91 -5.33
C ALA A 309 -23.20 2.07 -5.50
N ALA A 310 -22.73 2.66 -4.38
CA ALA A 310 -21.71 3.72 -4.42
C ALA A 310 -20.35 3.19 -4.88
N ILE A 311 -19.96 1.99 -4.42
CA ILE A 311 -18.74 1.31 -4.87
C ILE A 311 -18.81 1.03 -6.37
N ASP A 312 -19.92 0.48 -6.88
CA ASP A 312 -20.07 0.17 -8.31
C ASP A 312 -19.97 1.42 -9.18
N ARG A 313 -20.64 2.51 -8.78
CA ARG A 313 -20.52 3.79 -9.51
C ARG A 313 -19.08 4.29 -9.54
N ALA A 314 -18.37 4.23 -8.41
CA ALA A 314 -16.98 4.68 -8.35
C ALA A 314 -16.06 3.83 -9.24
N ILE A 315 -16.23 2.51 -9.25
CA ILE A 315 -15.45 1.61 -10.11
C ILE A 315 -15.74 1.89 -11.59
N GLY A 316 -17.01 2.17 -11.95
CA GLY A 316 -17.40 2.57 -13.31
C GLY A 316 -16.75 3.88 -13.80
N LEU A 317 -16.18 4.69 -12.90
CA LEU A 317 -15.47 5.94 -13.20
C LEU A 317 -13.95 5.80 -13.11
N LYS A 318 -13.42 4.59 -12.86
CA LYS A 318 -11.96 4.38 -12.74
C LYS A 318 -11.25 4.76 -14.04
N PRO A 319 -10.23 5.67 -13.98
CA PRO A 319 -9.51 6.12 -15.18
C PRO A 319 -8.59 5.01 -15.73
N LYS A 320 -8.22 5.14 -17.00
CA LYS A 320 -7.31 4.21 -17.68
C LYS A 320 -5.93 4.19 -17.02
N GLY A 321 -5.39 5.35 -16.68
CA GLY A 321 -4.05 5.49 -16.08
C GLY A 321 -3.94 6.73 -15.23
N HIS A 322 -2.74 7.04 -14.78
CA HIS A 322 -2.39 8.28 -14.09
C HIS A 322 -1.62 9.22 -15.03
N ASP A 323 -1.61 10.50 -14.68
CA ASP A 323 -0.95 11.57 -15.42
C ASP A 323 0.22 12.17 -14.62
N PHE A 324 0.97 11.32 -13.89
CA PHE A 324 2.13 11.77 -13.13
C PHE A 324 3.22 12.33 -14.05
N ILE A 325 3.67 13.54 -13.77
CA ILE A 325 4.78 14.21 -14.45
C ILE A 325 5.73 14.77 -13.40
N ILE A 326 7.03 14.50 -13.55
CA ILE A 326 8.11 15.16 -12.81
C ILE A 326 9.05 15.80 -13.82
N ASP A 327 8.99 17.11 -13.96
CA ASP A 327 9.94 17.88 -14.75
C ASP A 327 10.17 19.27 -14.13
N ARG A 328 11.14 20.03 -14.68
CA ARG A 328 11.46 21.38 -14.20
C ARG A 328 10.36 22.41 -14.42
N ARG A 329 9.39 22.13 -15.28
CA ARG A 329 8.27 23.03 -15.61
C ARG A 329 7.10 22.81 -14.66
N HIS A 330 6.99 21.61 -14.07
CA HIS A 330 5.91 21.18 -13.17
C HIS A 330 6.41 21.13 -11.73
N ASN A 331 6.58 22.30 -11.10
CA ASN A 331 6.98 22.42 -9.69
C ASN A 331 5.85 22.10 -8.71
N ARG A 332 4.62 21.89 -9.20
CA ARG A 332 3.47 21.53 -8.38
C ARG A 332 3.26 20.03 -8.36
N PRO A 333 2.78 19.46 -7.26
CA PRO A 333 2.42 18.04 -7.24
C PRO A 333 1.28 17.76 -8.23
N SER A 334 1.33 16.59 -8.88
CA SER A 334 0.25 16.15 -9.81
C SER A 334 -1.07 15.90 -9.07
N VAL A 335 -1.02 15.59 -7.77
CA VAL A 335 -2.17 15.49 -6.88
C VAL A 335 -1.85 16.20 -5.57
N SER A 336 -2.82 16.93 -5.03
CA SER A 336 -2.64 17.77 -3.83
C SER A 336 -2.52 16.95 -2.55
N ARG A 337 -3.11 15.76 -2.49
CA ARG A 337 -3.07 14.91 -1.30
C ARG A 337 -1.70 14.27 -1.08
N HIS A 338 -1.29 14.23 0.17
CA HIS A 338 -0.07 13.53 0.59
C HIS A 338 -0.23 12.00 0.49
N MET A 339 0.90 11.31 0.33
CA MET A 339 0.93 9.84 0.30
C MET A 339 0.35 9.22 1.58
N SER A 340 0.55 9.83 2.73
CA SER A 340 0.03 9.40 4.03
C SER A 340 -1.50 9.31 4.10
N VAL A 341 -2.22 10.05 3.26
CA VAL A 341 -3.71 10.04 3.23
C VAL A 341 -4.23 8.74 2.62
N THR A 342 -3.65 8.33 1.50
CA THR A 342 -4.08 7.13 0.75
C THR A 342 -3.25 5.90 1.05
N GLY A 343 -2.20 6.06 1.83
CA GLY A 343 -1.24 5.03 2.20
C GLY A 343 -0.28 4.63 1.08
N GLY A 344 0.99 4.58 1.39
CA GLY A 344 2.10 4.21 0.51
C GLY A 344 2.26 2.69 0.29
#